data_5c459bc2ca3fc0906fb52befc21b3c6d
#
_entry.id   5c459bc2ca3fc0906fb52befc21b3c6d
#
_cell.length_a   1.000
_cell.length_b   1.000
_cell.length_c   1.000
_cell.angle_alpha   90.00
_cell.angle_beta   90.00
_cell.angle_gamma   90.00
#
_symmetry.space_group_name_H-M   'P 1'
#
loop_
_entity.id
_entity.type
_entity.pdbx_description
1 polymer ?
#
loop_
_entity_poly.entity_id
_entity_poly.type
_entity_poly.pdbx_seq_one_letter_code
_entity_poly.pdbx_strand_id
1 'polypeptide(L)'
;PTNYKAEVLTSNGKDTTVSGLMAIGEAACVSVHGANRLGSNSLIDLVVFGKSAANRAAEIVKPGSPHEEIPQSETDRCLNRFDKLRNSNGSTRTSELRLSMQKTMQSKCAVFRTEKTLKEGIRDIRKPFESMKDVSVSDKSLLFNTDLVETLEFDNLIRQAMTTIDSAYHRKESRGAHAREDFKKRDDQNYMTHTVAWQNGNDVKVAYRPVHARTLTNDVQYFPPKERVY
;
A
#
# COMPACT_ATOMS: atom_id res chain seq x y z
N PRO A 1 -3.63 -6.00 -4.43
CA PRO A 1 -3.74 -6.71 -5.73
C PRO A 1 -5.19 -6.70 -6.24
N THR A 2 -5.37 -6.49 -7.55
CA THR A 2 -6.67 -6.57 -8.22
C THR A 2 -6.57 -7.45 -9.46
N ASN A 3 -7.72 -7.99 -9.91
CA ASN A 3 -7.83 -8.59 -11.23
C ASN A 3 -8.12 -7.51 -12.30
N TYR A 4 -8.22 -7.91 -13.57
CA TYR A 4 -8.49 -6.98 -14.69
C TYR A 4 -9.91 -6.37 -14.66
N LYS A 5 -10.83 -6.90 -13.84
CA LYS A 5 -12.15 -6.33 -13.56
C LYS A 5 -12.13 -5.35 -12.38
N ALA A 6 -10.95 -4.98 -11.89
CA ALA A 6 -10.71 -4.12 -10.74
C ALA A 6 -11.19 -4.69 -9.38
N GLU A 7 -11.58 -5.97 -9.31
CA GLU A 7 -11.97 -6.61 -8.05
C GLU A 7 -10.73 -6.89 -7.20
N VAL A 8 -10.80 -6.54 -5.92
CA VAL A 8 -9.69 -6.76 -4.96
C VAL A 8 -9.53 -8.25 -4.68
N LEU A 9 -8.30 -8.73 -4.72
CA LEU A 9 -7.97 -10.13 -4.47
C LEU A 9 -7.68 -10.39 -2.99
N THR A 10 -8.11 -11.55 -2.52
CA THR A 10 -7.85 -11.97 -1.14
C THR A 10 -6.36 -12.20 -0.89
N SER A 11 -5.95 -12.06 0.36
CA SER A 11 -4.56 -12.23 0.79
C SER A 11 -4.07 -13.68 0.86
N ASN A 12 -4.93 -14.65 0.55
CA ASN A 12 -4.62 -16.09 0.67
C ASN A 12 -3.81 -16.68 -0.49
N GLY A 13 -3.41 -15.86 -1.47
CA GLY A 13 -2.64 -16.28 -2.65
C GLY A 13 -3.43 -17.07 -3.71
N LYS A 14 -4.73 -17.23 -3.53
CA LYS A 14 -5.62 -17.96 -4.46
C LYS A 14 -6.47 -16.97 -5.22
N ASP A 15 -6.09 -16.12 -6.00
CA ASP A 15 -6.83 -15.19 -6.88
C ASP A 15 -8.38 -15.11 -6.71
N THR A 16 -8.85 -15.33 -5.47
CA THR A 16 -10.25 -15.17 -5.09
C THR A 16 -10.53 -13.71 -4.79
N THR A 17 -11.71 -13.23 -5.18
CA THR A 17 -12.08 -11.83 -5.00
C THR A 17 -12.69 -11.56 -3.63
N VAL A 18 -12.48 -10.35 -3.12
CA VAL A 18 -13.25 -9.83 -1.99
C VAL A 18 -14.56 -9.27 -2.55
N SER A 19 -15.67 -9.89 -2.18
CA SER A 19 -17.00 -9.53 -2.70
C SER A 19 -17.31 -8.05 -2.43
N GLY A 20 -17.74 -7.34 -3.46
CA GLY A 20 -18.15 -5.94 -3.37
C GLY A 20 -17.02 -4.92 -3.22
N LEU A 21 -15.75 -5.33 -3.15
CA LEU A 21 -14.61 -4.43 -3.03
C LEU A 21 -13.85 -4.31 -4.33
N MET A 22 -13.73 -3.09 -4.84
CA MET A 22 -12.97 -2.75 -6.05
C MET A 22 -11.94 -1.68 -5.77
N ALA A 23 -10.83 -1.70 -6.51
CA ALA A 23 -9.81 -0.67 -6.46
C ALA A 23 -9.20 -0.44 -7.85
N ILE A 24 -8.90 0.83 -8.15
CA ILE A 24 -8.29 1.28 -9.40
C ILE A 24 -7.19 2.30 -9.12
N GLY A 25 -6.35 2.57 -10.11
CA GLY A 25 -5.30 3.58 -10.03
C GLY A 25 -4.26 3.29 -8.96
N GLU A 26 -3.77 4.31 -8.28
CA GLU A 26 -2.67 4.18 -7.29
C GLU A 26 -3.04 3.34 -6.06
N ALA A 27 -4.33 3.17 -5.76
CA ALA A 27 -4.80 2.29 -4.69
C ALA A 27 -4.78 0.81 -5.08
N ALA A 28 -4.54 0.49 -6.36
CA ALA A 28 -4.60 -0.86 -6.90
C ALA A 28 -3.26 -1.34 -7.47
N CYS A 29 -3.10 -2.65 -7.55
CA CYS A 29 -2.02 -3.28 -8.30
C CYS A 29 -2.63 -4.35 -9.22
N VAL A 30 -2.92 -3.97 -10.46
CA VAL A 30 -3.41 -4.87 -11.52
C VAL A 30 -2.27 -5.52 -12.31
N SER A 31 -1.01 -5.23 -11.96
CA SER A 31 0.22 -5.82 -12.55
C SER A 31 0.56 -5.39 -13.98
N VAL A 32 0.05 -4.25 -14.44
CA VAL A 32 0.30 -3.78 -15.82
C VAL A 32 1.50 -2.85 -15.96
N HIS A 33 2.02 -2.33 -14.84
CA HIS A 33 3.11 -1.34 -14.87
C HIS A 33 4.51 -1.92 -14.65
N GLY A 34 4.62 -3.20 -14.32
CA GLY A 34 5.88 -3.80 -13.89
C GLY A 34 6.41 -3.18 -12.60
N ALA A 35 7.73 -3.12 -12.45
CA ALA A 35 8.37 -2.60 -11.24
C ALA A 35 8.56 -1.07 -11.24
N ASN A 36 8.21 -0.38 -12.31
CA ASN A 36 8.25 1.07 -12.44
C ASN A 36 7.25 1.54 -13.50
N ARG A 37 6.30 2.35 -13.09
CA ARG A 37 5.32 2.93 -14.01
C ARG A 37 6.00 3.94 -14.95
N LEU A 38 5.74 3.80 -16.25
CA LEU A 38 6.16 4.79 -17.25
C LEU A 38 5.34 6.08 -17.16
N GLY A 39 5.93 7.17 -17.58
CA GLY A 39 5.25 8.47 -17.64
C GLY A 39 3.93 8.39 -18.41
N SER A 40 2.92 9.11 -17.96
CA SER A 40 1.55 9.18 -18.51
C SER A 40 0.69 7.91 -18.37
N ASN A 41 1.27 6.73 -18.09
CA ASN A 41 0.51 5.47 -18.00
C ASN A 41 -0.47 5.44 -16.82
N SER A 42 -0.31 6.28 -15.80
CA SER A 42 -1.31 6.42 -14.73
C SER A 42 -2.67 6.86 -15.26
N LEU A 43 -2.70 7.84 -16.17
CA LEU A 43 -3.95 8.36 -16.71
C LEU A 43 -4.69 7.29 -17.51
N ILE A 44 -3.96 6.50 -18.30
CA ILE A 44 -4.52 5.39 -19.07
C ILE A 44 -5.08 4.32 -18.12
N ASP A 45 -4.34 3.96 -17.08
CA ASP A 45 -4.77 3.02 -16.04
C ASP A 45 -6.09 3.46 -15.40
N LEU A 46 -6.17 4.70 -14.94
CA LEU A 46 -7.38 5.25 -14.32
C LEU A 46 -8.60 5.15 -15.23
N VAL A 47 -8.45 5.47 -16.52
CA VAL A 47 -9.55 5.42 -17.49
C VAL A 47 -9.96 3.99 -17.81
N VAL A 48 -8.98 3.12 -18.10
CA VAL A 48 -9.25 1.72 -18.50
C VAL A 48 -9.87 0.92 -17.36
N PHE A 49 -9.23 0.94 -16.19
CA PHE A 49 -9.72 0.16 -15.06
C PHE A 49 -10.90 0.82 -14.34
N GLY A 50 -11.05 2.15 -14.42
CA GLY A 50 -12.28 2.83 -14.01
C GLY A 50 -13.49 2.37 -14.83
N LYS A 51 -13.35 2.29 -16.15
CA LYS A 51 -14.39 1.73 -17.02
C LYS A 51 -14.65 0.25 -16.73
N SER A 52 -13.58 -0.53 -16.50
CA SER A 52 -13.71 -1.96 -16.17
C SER A 52 -14.46 -2.16 -14.84
N ALA A 53 -14.13 -1.37 -13.81
CA ALA A 53 -14.83 -1.39 -12.53
C ALA A 53 -16.32 -1.02 -12.67
N ALA A 54 -16.62 0.04 -13.43
CA ALA A 54 -18.01 0.46 -13.68
C ALA A 54 -18.83 -0.62 -14.40
N ASN A 55 -18.25 -1.25 -15.44
CA ASN A 55 -18.89 -2.36 -16.13
C ASN A 55 -19.13 -3.55 -15.18
N ARG A 56 -18.13 -3.87 -14.37
CA ARG A 56 -18.26 -4.97 -13.40
C ARG A 56 -19.31 -4.66 -12.33
N ALA A 57 -19.35 -3.43 -11.83
CA ALA A 57 -20.39 -3.00 -10.89
C ALA A 57 -21.79 -3.15 -11.51
N ALA A 58 -21.98 -2.76 -12.76
CA ALA A 58 -23.24 -2.92 -13.48
C ALA A 58 -23.65 -4.41 -13.67
N GLU A 59 -22.68 -5.32 -13.78
CA GLU A 59 -22.96 -6.77 -13.85
C GLU A 59 -23.47 -7.34 -12.52
N ILE A 60 -22.93 -6.89 -11.39
CA ILE A 60 -23.16 -7.50 -10.08
C ILE A 60 -24.16 -6.76 -9.19
N VAL A 61 -24.32 -5.45 -9.39
CA VAL A 61 -25.24 -4.62 -8.61
C VAL A 61 -26.58 -4.54 -9.34
N LYS A 62 -27.66 -4.93 -8.68
CA LYS A 62 -29.02 -4.78 -9.19
C LYS A 62 -29.68 -3.59 -8.48
N PRO A 63 -30.17 -2.59 -9.22
CA PRO A 63 -30.92 -1.49 -8.62
C PRO A 63 -32.09 -2.01 -7.76
N GLY A 64 -32.26 -1.43 -6.58
CA GLY A 64 -33.32 -1.83 -5.64
C GLY A 64 -33.02 -3.10 -4.83
N SER A 65 -31.85 -3.75 -4.99
CA SER A 65 -31.47 -4.85 -4.10
C SER A 65 -31.29 -4.33 -2.66
N PRO A 66 -31.75 -5.08 -1.65
CA PRO A 66 -31.52 -4.70 -0.27
C PRO A 66 -30.00 -4.73 0.04
N HIS A 67 -29.56 -3.80 0.86
CA HIS A 67 -28.21 -3.84 1.43
C HIS A 67 -28.18 -4.75 2.65
N GLU A 68 -27.09 -5.45 2.82
CA GLU A 68 -26.83 -6.14 4.09
C GLU A 68 -26.67 -5.10 5.22
N GLU A 69 -27.22 -5.40 6.39
CA GLU A 69 -27.05 -4.55 7.56
C GLU A 69 -25.58 -4.57 8.00
N ILE A 70 -25.03 -3.39 8.24
CA ILE A 70 -23.69 -3.29 8.80
C ILE A 70 -23.76 -3.65 10.29
N PRO A 71 -22.99 -4.63 10.75
CA PRO A 71 -22.96 -4.97 12.17
C PRO A 71 -22.62 -3.74 13.03
N GLN A 72 -23.36 -3.51 14.10
CA GLN A 72 -23.15 -2.36 15.01
C GLN A 72 -21.71 -2.32 15.53
N SER A 73 -21.08 -3.48 15.76
CA SER A 73 -19.67 -3.59 16.17
C SER A 73 -18.69 -2.93 15.20
N GLU A 74 -18.95 -2.93 13.89
CA GLU A 74 -18.09 -2.26 12.90
C GLU A 74 -18.25 -0.75 12.96
N THR A 75 -19.47 -0.26 13.14
CA THR A 75 -19.75 1.15 13.36
C THR A 75 -19.06 1.63 14.64
N ASP A 76 -19.22 0.89 15.73
CA ASP A 76 -18.60 1.20 17.02
C ASP A 76 -17.07 1.18 16.94
N ARG A 77 -16.48 0.25 16.19
CA ARG A 77 -15.03 0.19 15.96
C ARG A 77 -14.52 1.45 15.27
N CYS A 78 -15.22 1.93 14.26
CA CYS A 78 -14.83 3.14 13.52
C CYS A 78 -14.98 4.39 14.40
N LEU A 79 -16.09 4.54 15.12
CA LEU A 79 -16.35 5.65 16.02
C LEU A 79 -15.35 5.67 17.19
N ASN A 80 -15.07 4.52 17.80
CA ASN A 80 -14.11 4.41 18.89
C ASN A 80 -12.69 4.78 18.44
N ARG A 81 -12.27 4.37 17.22
CA ARG A 81 -10.97 4.77 16.66
C ARG A 81 -10.90 6.29 16.50
N PHE A 82 -11.93 6.88 15.92
CA PHE A 82 -12.02 8.33 15.70
C PHE A 82 -11.99 9.12 17.03
N ASP A 83 -12.85 8.75 17.97
CA ASP A 83 -12.96 9.44 19.26
C ASP A 83 -11.72 9.25 20.13
N LYS A 84 -11.09 8.08 20.08
CA LYS A 84 -9.83 7.84 20.79
C LYS A 84 -8.73 8.80 20.31
N LEU A 85 -8.61 9.01 18.99
CA LEU A 85 -7.62 9.95 18.46
C LEU A 85 -8.01 11.40 18.76
N ARG A 86 -9.26 11.79 18.51
CA ARG A 86 -9.75 13.14 18.79
C ARG A 86 -9.52 13.56 20.24
N ASN A 87 -9.75 12.67 21.18
CA ASN A 87 -9.64 12.95 22.62
C ASN A 87 -8.26 12.61 23.21
N SER A 88 -7.28 12.24 22.37
CA SER A 88 -5.94 11.93 22.86
C SER A 88 -5.24 13.17 23.46
N ASN A 89 -4.62 12.99 24.64
CA ASN A 89 -3.93 14.03 25.39
C ASN A 89 -2.53 13.59 25.80
N GLY A 90 -1.84 12.88 24.90
CA GLY A 90 -0.47 12.45 25.11
C GLY A 90 0.54 13.60 25.10
N SER A 91 1.81 13.25 25.14
CA SER A 91 2.92 14.21 25.20
C SER A 91 3.50 14.53 23.81
N THR A 92 3.22 13.71 22.78
CA THR A 92 3.88 13.79 21.47
C THR A 92 2.94 14.34 20.41
N ARG A 93 3.35 15.39 19.69
CA ARG A 93 2.56 15.97 18.62
C ARG A 93 2.63 15.15 17.34
N THR A 94 1.55 15.09 16.59
CA THR A 94 1.49 14.42 15.27
C THR A 94 2.58 14.90 14.32
N SER A 95 2.86 16.20 14.29
CA SER A 95 3.90 16.80 13.45
C SER A 95 5.30 16.27 13.75
N GLU A 96 5.62 15.98 15.01
CA GLU A 96 6.91 15.41 15.42
C GLU A 96 7.04 13.96 14.96
N LEU A 97 5.96 13.17 15.11
CA LEU A 97 5.90 11.79 14.65
C LEU A 97 6.03 11.72 13.12
N ARG A 98 5.30 12.58 12.41
CA ARG A 98 5.35 12.67 10.95
C ARG A 98 6.75 13.03 10.47
N LEU A 99 7.39 14.02 11.08
CA LEU A 99 8.75 14.42 10.75
C LEU A 99 9.76 13.30 11.02
N SER A 100 9.61 12.57 12.12
CA SER A 100 10.45 11.40 12.44
C SER A 100 10.32 10.30 11.40
N MET A 101 9.08 9.96 10.99
CA MET A 101 8.80 9.02 9.91
C MET A 101 9.47 9.47 8.59
N GLN A 102 9.25 10.73 8.19
CA GLN A 102 9.79 11.28 6.94
C GLN A 102 11.32 11.23 6.91
N LYS A 103 11.98 11.64 8.00
CA LYS A 103 13.44 11.59 8.12
C LYS A 103 13.96 10.16 8.03
N THR A 104 13.30 9.21 8.69
CA THR A 104 13.66 7.80 8.62
C THR A 104 13.53 7.26 7.19
N MET A 105 12.40 7.49 6.54
CA MET A 105 12.18 7.03 5.16
C MET A 105 13.17 7.68 4.19
N GLN A 106 13.41 8.98 4.30
CA GLN A 106 14.34 9.69 3.43
C GLN A 106 15.79 9.24 3.62
N SER A 107 16.23 8.97 4.85
CA SER A 107 17.62 8.61 5.11
C SER A 107 17.92 7.11 4.98
N LYS A 108 16.90 6.25 5.14
CA LYS A 108 17.10 4.79 5.25
C LYS A 108 16.42 3.98 4.13
N CYS A 109 15.40 4.52 3.48
CA CYS A 109 14.62 3.82 2.46
C CYS A 109 14.35 4.67 1.20
N ALA A 110 15.17 5.68 0.92
CA ALA A 110 15.06 6.51 -0.27
C ALA A 110 15.48 5.76 -1.55
N VAL A 111 16.10 6.45 -2.49
CA VAL A 111 16.46 5.89 -3.81
C VAL A 111 17.50 4.78 -3.70
N PHE A 112 18.60 5.04 -2.98
CA PHE A 112 19.71 4.10 -2.82
C PHE A 112 19.63 3.39 -1.46
N ARG A 113 19.64 2.06 -1.49
CA ARG A 113 19.33 1.21 -0.35
C ARG A 113 20.42 0.16 -0.15
N THR A 114 20.75 -0.11 1.11
CA THR A 114 21.58 -1.25 1.49
C THR A 114 20.89 -2.07 2.58
N GLU A 115 21.31 -3.31 2.79
CA GLU A 115 20.79 -4.13 3.88
C GLU A 115 20.94 -3.43 5.24
N LYS A 116 22.09 -2.80 5.45
CA LYS A 116 22.39 -2.05 6.68
C LYS A 116 21.42 -0.90 6.90
N THR A 117 21.27 -0.01 5.90
CA THR A 117 20.37 1.16 6.02
C THR A 117 18.91 0.75 6.20
N LEU A 118 18.44 -0.25 5.46
CA LEU A 118 17.08 -0.76 5.59
C LEU A 118 16.81 -1.39 6.95
N LYS A 119 17.76 -2.18 7.48
CA LYS A 119 17.65 -2.79 8.81
C LYS A 119 17.61 -1.75 9.93
N GLU A 120 18.45 -0.72 9.84
CA GLU A 120 18.40 0.43 10.75
C GLU A 120 17.05 1.16 10.63
N GLY A 121 16.57 1.41 9.42
CA GLY A 121 15.29 2.07 9.16
C GLY A 121 14.09 1.29 9.68
N ILE A 122 14.08 -0.03 9.56
CA ILE A 122 13.04 -0.91 10.14
C ILE A 122 12.96 -0.73 11.66
N ARG A 123 14.10 -0.64 12.32
CA ARG A 123 14.12 -0.37 13.77
C ARG A 123 13.62 1.04 14.10
N ASP A 124 14.05 2.03 13.31
CA ASP A 124 13.79 3.43 13.60
C ASP A 124 12.35 3.83 13.26
N ILE A 125 11.73 3.24 12.22
CA ILE A 125 10.34 3.51 11.84
C ILE A 125 9.31 3.00 12.87
N ARG A 126 9.67 1.98 13.64
CA ARG A 126 8.79 1.47 14.72
C ARG A 126 8.61 2.44 15.86
N LYS A 127 9.59 3.32 16.11
CA LYS A 127 9.53 4.32 17.19
C LYS A 127 8.33 5.29 17.02
N PRO A 128 8.19 6.03 15.91
CA PRO A 128 7.02 6.89 15.72
C PRO A 128 5.70 6.11 15.66
N PHE A 129 5.70 4.85 15.19
CA PHE A 129 4.50 3.99 15.23
C PHE A 129 4.09 3.68 16.67
N GLU A 130 5.01 3.28 17.54
CA GLU A 130 4.76 2.99 18.95
C GLU A 130 4.34 4.24 19.72
N SER A 131 4.94 5.39 19.39
CA SER A 131 4.63 6.67 20.01
C SER A 131 3.23 7.19 19.67
N MET A 132 2.53 6.63 18.67
CA MET A 132 1.11 6.91 18.41
C MET A 132 0.21 6.64 19.64
N LYS A 133 0.65 5.79 20.55
CA LYS A 133 -0.09 5.52 21.81
C LYS A 133 -0.13 6.74 22.71
N ASP A 134 0.85 7.63 22.58
CA ASP A 134 1.01 8.84 23.37
C ASP A 134 0.86 10.12 22.50
N VAL A 135 0.08 10.03 21.43
CA VAL A 135 -0.17 11.19 20.57
C VAL A 135 -1.06 12.22 21.25
N SER A 136 -0.81 13.49 20.95
CA SER A 136 -1.63 14.61 21.41
C SER A 136 -2.30 15.29 20.22
N VAL A 137 -3.62 15.42 20.29
CA VAL A 137 -4.44 16.24 19.38
C VAL A 137 -4.92 17.45 20.19
N SER A 138 -4.55 18.65 19.78
CA SER A 138 -4.85 19.88 20.54
C SER A 138 -6.28 20.36 20.32
N ASP A 139 -6.73 20.34 19.06
CA ASP A 139 -8.10 20.73 18.70
C ASP A 139 -9.04 19.53 18.82
N LYS A 140 -10.04 19.65 19.68
CA LYS A 140 -11.07 18.62 19.91
C LYS A 140 -12.37 18.89 19.17
N SER A 141 -12.46 19.99 18.43
CA SER A 141 -13.65 20.37 17.66
C SER A 141 -13.91 19.38 16.50
N LEU A 142 -15.10 19.46 15.93
CA LEU A 142 -15.47 18.71 14.74
C LEU A 142 -15.56 19.59 13.50
N LEU A 143 -15.19 20.87 13.62
CA LEU A 143 -15.30 21.84 12.54
C LEU A 143 -13.92 22.26 12.08
N PHE A 144 -13.58 21.97 10.80
CA PHE A 144 -12.28 22.28 10.18
C PHE A 144 -11.05 21.88 11.02
N ASN A 145 -11.12 20.74 11.69
CA ASN A 145 -10.07 20.24 12.58
C ASN A 145 -8.95 19.58 11.78
N THR A 146 -8.00 20.38 11.31
CA THR A 146 -6.82 19.89 10.58
C THR A 146 -5.88 19.07 11.45
N ASP A 147 -5.78 19.34 12.76
CA ASP A 147 -4.95 18.59 13.71
C ASP A 147 -5.41 17.12 13.80
N LEU A 148 -6.73 16.90 13.90
CA LEU A 148 -7.31 15.56 13.90
C LEU A 148 -7.14 14.86 12.54
N VAL A 149 -7.37 15.57 11.41
CA VAL A 149 -7.20 15.01 10.07
C VAL A 149 -5.75 14.56 9.86
N GLU A 150 -4.77 15.41 10.20
CA GLU A 150 -3.35 15.09 10.13
C GLU A 150 -2.97 13.86 10.98
N THR A 151 -3.62 13.69 12.13
CA THR A 151 -3.39 12.53 13.03
C THR A 151 -3.97 11.24 12.43
N LEU A 152 -5.18 11.29 11.88
CA LEU A 152 -5.81 10.17 11.19
C LEU A 152 -5.02 9.75 9.95
N GLU A 153 -4.52 10.71 9.16
CA GLU A 153 -3.65 10.47 8.02
C GLU A 153 -2.32 9.85 8.44
N PHE A 154 -1.73 10.35 9.53
CA PHE A 154 -0.46 9.82 10.02
C PHE A 154 -0.57 8.35 10.44
N ASP A 155 -1.66 7.93 11.10
CA ASP A 155 -1.89 6.51 11.42
C ASP A 155 -1.88 5.63 10.15
N ASN A 156 -2.40 6.14 9.03
CA ASN A 156 -2.35 5.44 7.76
C ASN A 156 -0.94 5.47 7.13
N LEU A 157 -0.29 6.64 7.12
CA LEU A 157 1.03 6.84 6.51
C LEU A 157 2.13 6.01 7.17
N ILE A 158 2.14 5.95 8.49
CA ILE A 158 3.17 5.20 9.23
C ILE A 158 3.08 3.69 8.94
N ARG A 159 1.87 3.16 8.75
CA ARG A 159 1.66 1.76 8.36
C ARG A 159 2.17 1.48 6.95
N GLN A 160 1.93 2.39 6.01
CA GLN A 160 2.49 2.29 4.66
C GLN A 160 4.02 2.38 4.67
N ALA A 161 4.59 3.25 5.48
CA ALA A 161 6.05 3.37 5.62
C ALA A 161 6.68 2.08 6.16
N MET A 162 6.08 1.46 7.18
CA MET A 162 6.54 0.18 7.73
C MET A 162 6.49 -0.93 6.69
N THR A 163 5.37 -1.11 6.00
CA THR A 163 5.23 -2.14 4.96
C THR A 163 6.21 -1.92 3.80
N THR A 164 6.44 -0.66 3.42
CA THR A 164 7.37 -0.29 2.35
C THR A 164 8.80 -0.65 2.69
N ILE A 165 9.29 -0.28 3.88
CA ILE A 165 10.68 -0.51 4.25
C ILE A 165 10.97 -2.00 4.52
N ASP A 166 10.03 -2.73 5.14
CA ASP A 166 10.15 -4.17 5.34
C ASP A 166 10.14 -4.92 4.00
N SER A 167 9.26 -4.54 3.06
CA SER A 167 9.23 -5.11 1.70
C SER A 167 10.53 -4.84 0.95
N ALA A 168 11.09 -3.63 1.05
CA ALA A 168 12.36 -3.26 0.44
C ALA A 168 13.54 -4.05 1.02
N TYR A 169 13.54 -4.30 2.32
CA TYR A 169 14.57 -5.10 2.99
C TYR A 169 14.62 -6.56 2.49
N HIS A 170 13.44 -7.17 2.33
CA HIS A 170 13.33 -8.57 1.90
C HIS A 170 13.63 -8.78 0.42
N ARG A 171 13.54 -7.75 -0.41
CA ARG A 171 13.81 -7.85 -1.85
C ARG A 171 15.27 -7.59 -2.15
N LYS A 172 16.05 -8.67 -2.32
CA LYS A 172 17.52 -8.64 -2.52
C LYS A 172 17.90 -8.61 -4.01
N GLU A 173 17.37 -7.63 -4.72
CA GLU A 173 17.69 -7.34 -6.13
C GLU A 173 17.51 -5.84 -6.40
N SER A 174 17.87 -5.38 -7.60
CA SER A 174 17.48 -4.07 -8.11
C SER A 174 16.55 -4.24 -9.31
N ARG A 175 15.35 -3.62 -9.24
CA ARG A 175 14.31 -3.73 -10.28
C ARG A 175 13.44 -2.48 -10.31
N GLY A 176 13.36 -1.84 -11.45
CA GLY A 176 12.57 -0.62 -11.62
C GLY A 176 13.02 0.48 -10.65
N ALA A 177 12.11 0.98 -9.83
CA ALA A 177 12.40 2.01 -8.83
C ALA A 177 13.09 1.47 -7.55
N HIS A 178 13.15 0.16 -7.36
CA HIS A 178 13.85 -0.45 -6.24
C HIS A 178 15.33 -0.63 -6.56
N ALA A 179 16.20 0.21 -5.99
CA ALA A 179 17.64 0.18 -6.19
C ALA A 179 18.37 -0.26 -4.91
N ARG A 180 19.07 -1.39 -4.99
CA ARG A 180 19.90 -1.95 -3.92
C ARG A 180 21.38 -1.82 -4.31
N GLU A 181 22.14 -1.02 -3.58
CA GLU A 181 23.60 -0.87 -3.86
C GLU A 181 24.38 -2.14 -3.57
N ASP A 182 23.88 -2.98 -2.68
CA ASP A 182 24.44 -4.29 -2.32
C ASP A 182 23.91 -5.44 -3.22
N PHE A 183 22.85 -5.24 -3.99
CA PHE A 183 22.28 -6.18 -4.96
C PHE A 183 21.92 -5.46 -6.26
N LYS A 184 22.92 -5.02 -7.01
CA LYS A 184 22.75 -4.12 -8.17
C LYS A 184 22.03 -4.73 -9.37
N LYS A 185 22.02 -6.07 -9.48
CA LYS A 185 21.42 -6.76 -10.62
C LYS A 185 19.99 -7.18 -10.33
N ARG A 186 19.20 -7.24 -11.40
CA ARG A 186 17.88 -7.88 -11.40
C ARG A 186 18.06 -9.40 -11.28
N ASP A 187 17.21 -10.04 -10.51
CA ASP A 187 17.22 -11.49 -10.30
C ASP A 187 15.84 -12.07 -10.68
N ASP A 188 15.71 -12.46 -11.95
CA ASP A 188 14.46 -13.01 -12.46
C ASP A 188 14.18 -14.43 -11.97
N GLN A 189 15.19 -15.14 -11.51
CA GLN A 189 15.03 -16.50 -11.00
C GLN A 189 14.32 -16.52 -9.65
N ASN A 190 14.70 -15.61 -8.74
CA ASN A 190 14.19 -15.59 -7.38
C ASN A 190 13.11 -14.53 -7.16
N TYR A 191 13.11 -13.43 -7.94
CA TYR A 191 12.29 -12.25 -7.70
C TYR A 191 11.37 -11.83 -8.86
N MET A 192 11.13 -12.71 -9.85
CA MET A 192 10.05 -12.48 -10.83
C MET A 192 8.68 -12.70 -10.17
N THR A 193 8.45 -12.00 -9.07
CA THR A 193 7.27 -12.10 -8.20
C THR A 193 6.88 -10.73 -7.66
N HIS A 194 5.61 -10.55 -7.31
CA HIS A 194 5.17 -9.44 -6.48
C HIS A 194 5.57 -9.69 -5.03
N THR A 195 6.06 -8.66 -4.34
CA THR A 195 6.17 -8.64 -2.89
C THR A 195 4.84 -8.25 -2.29
N VAL A 196 4.29 -9.04 -1.40
CA VAL A 196 3.03 -8.79 -0.70
C VAL A 196 3.32 -8.74 0.80
N ALA A 197 2.80 -7.73 1.49
CA ALA A 197 3.07 -7.52 2.91
C ALA A 197 1.77 -7.35 3.70
N TRP A 198 1.75 -7.91 4.90
CA TRP A 198 0.67 -7.76 5.89
C TRP A 198 1.26 -7.23 7.18
N GLN A 199 0.65 -6.19 7.71
CA GLN A 199 1.03 -5.63 9.01
C GLN A 199 0.09 -6.13 10.11
N ASN A 200 0.69 -6.58 11.21
CA ASN A 200 -0.01 -6.88 12.46
C ASN A 200 0.75 -6.24 13.63
N GLY A 201 0.23 -5.13 14.14
CA GLY A 201 0.95 -4.34 15.14
C GLY A 201 2.32 -3.88 14.63
N ASN A 202 3.38 -4.22 15.37
CA ASN A 202 4.77 -3.91 15.02
C ASN A 202 5.38 -4.86 13.96
N ASP A 203 4.71 -5.96 13.65
CA ASP A 203 5.24 -6.98 12.77
C ASP A 203 4.73 -6.79 11.34
N VAL A 204 5.62 -6.98 10.38
CA VAL A 204 5.30 -7.02 8.96
C VAL A 204 5.69 -8.39 8.42
N LYS A 205 4.70 -9.15 7.98
CA LYS A 205 4.91 -10.42 7.29
C LYS A 205 5.01 -10.16 5.80
N VAL A 206 6.07 -10.65 5.17
CA VAL A 206 6.29 -10.54 3.73
C VAL A 206 6.13 -11.91 3.07
N ALA A 207 5.49 -11.94 1.92
CA ALA A 207 5.38 -13.11 1.06
C ALA A 207 5.48 -12.71 -0.41
N TYR A 208 5.51 -13.68 -1.30
CA TYR A 208 5.64 -13.45 -2.74
C TYR A 208 4.47 -14.08 -3.49
N ARG A 209 4.05 -13.40 -4.55
CA ARG A 209 2.98 -13.83 -5.46
C ARG A 209 3.53 -13.86 -6.88
N PRO A 210 3.26 -14.90 -7.68
CA PRO A 210 3.69 -14.96 -9.08
C PRO A 210 3.20 -13.77 -9.91
N VAL A 211 4.02 -13.35 -10.86
CA VAL A 211 3.67 -12.35 -11.88
C VAL A 211 3.04 -13.06 -13.08
N HIS A 212 1.95 -12.50 -13.63
CA HIS A 212 1.44 -12.91 -14.95
C HIS A 212 2.36 -12.35 -16.02
N ALA A 213 3.28 -13.19 -16.51
CA ALA A 213 4.33 -12.76 -17.45
C ALA A 213 3.90 -12.83 -18.93
N ARG A 214 2.69 -13.30 -19.23
CA ARG A 214 2.18 -13.46 -20.60
C ARG A 214 0.87 -12.72 -20.79
N THR A 215 0.59 -12.39 -22.06
CA THR A 215 -0.70 -11.84 -22.47
C THR A 215 -1.84 -12.83 -22.19
N LEU A 216 -3.04 -12.32 -21.93
CA LEU A 216 -4.24 -13.16 -21.70
C LEU A 216 -4.76 -13.81 -22.97
N THR A 217 -4.51 -13.19 -24.13
CA THR A 217 -4.90 -13.67 -25.47
C THR A 217 -3.72 -13.60 -26.41
N ASN A 218 -3.86 -14.20 -27.59
CA ASN A 218 -2.85 -14.14 -28.65
C ASN A 218 -3.00 -12.91 -29.56
N ASP A 219 -3.96 -12.04 -29.30
CA ASP A 219 -4.23 -10.84 -30.11
C ASP A 219 -3.15 -9.76 -29.93
N VAL A 220 -2.39 -9.85 -28.85
CA VAL A 220 -1.33 -8.90 -28.51
C VAL A 220 0.01 -9.62 -28.49
N GLN A 221 1.02 -9.01 -29.11
CA GLN A 221 2.37 -9.55 -29.12
C GLN A 221 2.93 -9.66 -27.69
N TYR A 222 3.50 -10.80 -27.36
CA TYR A 222 4.24 -11.00 -26.12
C TYR A 222 5.62 -10.34 -26.19
N PHE A 223 5.93 -9.53 -25.19
CA PHE A 223 7.24 -8.92 -24.97
C PHE A 223 7.89 -9.54 -23.74
N PRO A 224 8.94 -10.37 -23.90
CA PRO A 224 9.61 -10.96 -22.75
C PRO A 224 10.31 -9.91 -21.89
N PRO A 225 10.44 -10.14 -20.59
CA PRO A 225 11.23 -9.28 -19.72
C PRO A 225 12.66 -9.15 -20.24
N LYS A 226 13.16 -7.91 -20.31
CA LYS A 226 14.55 -7.63 -20.69
C LYS A 226 15.15 -6.59 -19.79
N GLU A 227 16.48 -6.56 -19.69
CA GLU A 227 17.19 -5.53 -18.97
C GLU A 227 16.91 -4.17 -19.61
N ARG A 228 16.68 -3.16 -18.76
CA ARG A 228 16.48 -1.79 -19.21
C ARG A 228 17.84 -1.14 -19.42
N VAL A 229 18.08 -0.68 -20.63
CA VAL A 229 19.25 0.12 -20.98
C VAL A 229 18.80 1.58 -21.07
N TYR A 230 19.49 2.49 -20.40
CA TYR A 230 19.27 3.93 -20.47
C TYR A 230 20.26 4.58 -21.43
#